data_cb02aff24fc17ff1403e39e2b8b8db89
#
_entry.id   cb02aff24fc17ff1403e39e2b8b8db89
#
_cell.length_a   1.000
_cell.length_b   1.000
_cell.length_c   1.000
_cell.angle_alpha   90.00
_cell.angle_beta   90.00
_cell.angle_gamma   90.00
#
_symmetry.space_group_name_H-M   'P 1'
#
loop_
_entity.id
_entity.type
_entity.pdbx_description
1 polymer ?
#
loop_
_entity_poly.entity_id
_entity_poly.type
_entity_poly.pdbx_seq_one_letter_code
_entity_poly.pdbx_strand_id
1 'polypeptide(L)'
;VNATLNMWNRLQPEVDLGMGWAKYCPDDKSFTYRGKLSPYARLGVNYNFLYKSDPAYKVFLGVKCGYSFFNYEITDVAYDNGYWSENGKFDIAGQKSHAVWGEFLVGLNVKLWRNISAGWQAKYHRLFNHKSNANSEPWYIPGFGPRNSNLAVTFNVCYTLPLCKDKWPKK
;
A
#
# COMPACT_ATOMS: atom_id res chain seq x y z
N VAL A 1 -4.10 -9.46 -2.22
CA VAL A 1 -5.48 -9.93 -2.16
C VAL A 1 -6.26 -8.98 -1.27
N ASN A 2 -7.43 -8.55 -1.73
CA ASN A 2 -8.30 -7.65 -1.01
C ASN A 2 -9.64 -8.37 -0.74
N ALA A 3 -10.14 -8.29 0.47
CA ALA A 3 -11.44 -8.80 0.86
C ALA A 3 -12.26 -7.67 1.49
N THR A 4 -13.42 -7.39 0.91
CA THR A 4 -14.34 -6.34 1.38
C THR A 4 -15.69 -6.93 1.69
N LEU A 5 -16.18 -6.71 2.90
CA LEU A 5 -17.54 -7.06 3.29
C LEU A 5 -18.47 -5.86 3.08
N ASN A 6 -19.55 -6.06 2.34
CA ASN A 6 -20.52 -5.00 2.13
C ASN A 6 -21.67 -5.12 3.14
N MET A 7 -21.70 -4.23 4.13
CA MET A 7 -22.73 -4.19 5.15
C MET A 7 -23.73 -3.07 4.82
N TRP A 8 -24.97 -3.46 4.56
CA TRP A 8 -26.11 -2.55 4.24
C TRP A 8 -25.81 -1.52 3.14
N ASN A 9 -24.94 -1.84 2.19
CA ASN A 9 -24.46 -0.94 1.13
C ASN A 9 -23.84 0.39 1.65
N ARG A 10 -23.64 0.53 2.94
CA ARG A 10 -23.19 1.75 3.61
C ARG A 10 -21.77 1.62 4.15
N LEU A 11 -21.51 0.58 4.93
CA LEU A 11 -20.22 0.30 5.53
C LEU A 11 -19.54 -0.86 4.82
N GLN A 12 -18.25 -0.72 4.57
CA GLN A 12 -17.45 -1.72 3.88
C GLN A 12 -16.14 -1.94 4.65
N PRO A 13 -16.15 -2.80 5.67
CA PRO A 13 -14.91 -3.29 6.28
C PRO A 13 -14.06 -3.99 5.21
N GLU A 14 -12.77 -3.70 5.21
CA GLU A 14 -11.84 -4.15 4.19
C GLU A 14 -10.54 -4.64 4.82
N VAL A 15 -10.07 -5.77 4.32
CA VAL A 15 -8.78 -6.37 4.68
C VAL A 15 -7.96 -6.54 3.42
N ASP A 16 -6.78 -5.98 3.41
CA ASP A 16 -5.81 -6.13 2.34
C ASP A 16 -4.60 -6.92 2.82
N LEU A 17 -4.23 -7.95 2.10
CA LEU A 17 -2.99 -8.70 2.30
C LEU A 17 -2.20 -8.71 0.99
N GLY A 18 -0.92 -8.42 1.07
CA GLY A 18 -0.06 -8.42 -0.10
C GLY A 18 1.41 -8.60 0.23
N MET A 19 2.19 -8.67 -0.83
CA MET A 19 3.64 -8.71 -0.78
C MET A 19 4.19 -7.60 -1.65
N GLY A 20 5.28 -6.99 -1.21
CA GLY A 20 5.95 -5.94 -1.96
C GLY A 20 7.47 -6.16 -1.98
N TRP A 21 8.07 -5.76 -3.07
CA TRP A 21 9.53 -5.69 -3.23
C TRP A 21 9.86 -4.43 -4.02
N ALA A 22 11.09 -3.95 -3.89
CA ALA A 22 11.57 -2.84 -4.69
C ALA A 22 13.07 -2.97 -4.94
N LYS A 23 13.50 -2.50 -6.11
CA LYS A 23 14.90 -2.27 -6.43
C LYS A 23 15.01 -0.83 -6.89
N TYR A 24 15.91 -0.08 -6.28
CA TYR A 24 16.15 1.30 -6.62
C TYR A 24 17.64 1.55 -6.75
N CYS A 25 18.02 2.11 -7.88
CA CYS A 25 19.39 2.53 -8.18
C CYS A 25 19.30 3.95 -8.69
N PRO A 26 19.63 4.97 -7.91
CA PRO A 26 19.64 6.36 -8.40
C PRO A 26 20.79 6.59 -9.36
N ASP A 27 20.55 7.38 -10.41
CA ASP A 27 21.56 7.71 -11.42
C ASP A 27 22.70 8.58 -10.85
N ASP A 28 22.39 9.36 -9.81
CA ASP A 28 23.32 10.34 -9.23
C ASP A 28 24.12 9.82 -8.02
N LYS A 29 23.87 8.59 -7.56
CA LYS A 29 24.50 8.05 -6.35
C LYS A 29 24.92 6.60 -6.54
N SER A 30 26.13 6.29 -6.06
CA SER A 30 26.69 4.94 -6.13
C SER A 30 26.18 4.07 -4.98
N PHE A 31 24.90 3.73 -4.98
CA PHE A 31 24.34 2.69 -4.12
C PHE A 31 23.12 2.03 -4.78
N THR A 32 22.88 0.79 -4.45
CA THR A 32 21.70 0.06 -4.89
C THR A 32 20.88 -0.37 -3.67
N TYR A 33 19.65 0.11 -3.60
CA TYR A 33 18.68 -0.36 -2.60
C TYR A 33 17.93 -1.59 -3.13
N ARG A 34 17.89 -2.64 -2.32
CA ARG A 34 17.10 -3.86 -2.58
C ARG A 34 16.19 -4.17 -1.40
N GLY A 35 14.90 -3.91 -1.57
CA GLY A 35 13.87 -4.42 -0.66
C GLY A 35 13.51 -5.85 -1.02
N LYS A 36 13.69 -6.79 -0.07
CA LYS A 36 13.30 -8.19 -0.27
C LYS A 36 11.79 -8.33 -0.31
N LEU A 37 11.29 -9.36 -0.99
CA LEU A 37 9.87 -9.68 -1.00
C LEU A 37 9.38 -9.83 0.45
N SER A 38 8.46 -8.98 0.85
CA SER A 38 8.02 -8.86 2.23
C SER A 38 6.52 -8.62 2.32
N PRO A 39 5.84 -9.23 3.31
CA PRO A 39 4.41 -9.13 3.46
C PRO A 39 3.99 -7.78 4.05
N TYR A 40 2.77 -7.38 3.72
CA TYR A 40 2.06 -6.29 4.39
C TYR A 40 0.59 -6.66 4.59
N ALA A 41 0.01 -6.07 5.61
CA ALA A 41 -1.41 -6.16 5.90
C ALA A 41 -1.99 -4.75 6.10
N ARG A 42 -3.21 -4.55 5.62
CA ARG A 42 -3.98 -3.32 5.87
C ARG A 42 -5.40 -3.68 6.28
N LEU A 43 -5.88 -2.98 7.28
CA LEU A 43 -7.23 -3.10 7.80
C LEU A 43 -7.90 -1.74 7.75
N GLY A 44 -9.15 -1.68 7.34
CA GLY A 44 -9.85 -0.43 7.27
C GLY A 44 -11.34 -0.56 7.08
N VAL A 45 -11.98 0.59 6.98
CA VAL A 45 -13.42 0.71 6.76
C VAL A 45 -13.65 1.82 5.75
N ASN A 46 -14.47 1.53 4.75
CA ASN A 46 -14.95 2.48 3.78
C ASN A 46 -16.43 2.80 4.04
N TYR A 47 -16.79 4.05 3.86
CA TYR A 47 -18.16 4.53 3.93
C TYR A 47 -18.64 4.92 2.54
N ASN A 48 -19.72 4.31 2.07
CA ASN A 48 -20.32 4.60 0.77
C ASN A 48 -21.34 5.75 0.91
N PHE A 49 -21.05 6.88 0.27
CA PHE A 49 -21.95 8.03 0.27
C PHE A 49 -23.21 7.80 -0.57
N LEU A 50 -23.11 6.98 -1.61
CA LEU A 50 -24.23 6.66 -2.51
C LEU A 50 -25.04 5.45 -2.03
N TYR A 51 -25.08 5.19 -0.73
CA TYR A 51 -25.78 4.01 -0.19
C TYR A 51 -27.29 3.97 -0.45
N LYS A 52 -27.91 5.12 -0.74
CA LYS A 52 -29.34 5.24 -1.10
C LYS A 52 -29.59 5.22 -2.62
N SER A 53 -28.53 5.33 -3.42
CA SER A 53 -28.59 5.34 -4.88
C SER A 53 -28.45 3.93 -5.44
N ASP A 54 -28.42 3.83 -6.78
CA ASP A 54 -28.23 2.56 -7.47
C ASP A 54 -26.95 1.85 -6.96
N PRO A 55 -27.03 0.60 -6.51
CA PRO A 55 -25.88 -0.16 -6.04
C PRO A 55 -24.81 -0.42 -7.12
N ALA A 56 -25.10 -0.07 -8.39
CA ALA A 56 -24.12 -0.13 -9.47
C ALA A 56 -23.00 0.91 -9.32
N TYR A 57 -23.26 2.01 -8.62
CA TYR A 57 -22.31 3.10 -8.42
C TYR A 57 -22.00 3.27 -6.95
N LYS A 58 -20.75 3.29 -6.60
CA LYS A 58 -20.29 3.52 -5.23
C LYS A 58 -19.24 4.62 -5.22
N VAL A 59 -19.49 5.66 -4.45
CA VAL A 59 -18.49 6.67 -4.11
C VAL A 59 -18.22 6.51 -2.62
N PHE A 60 -16.99 6.25 -2.28
CA PHE A 60 -16.64 5.93 -0.90
C PHE A 60 -15.44 6.72 -0.41
N LEU A 61 -15.46 6.93 0.87
CA LEU A 61 -14.38 7.51 1.64
C LEU A 61 -14.00 6.49 2.72
N GLY A 62 -12.72 6.30 2.95
CA GLY A 62 -12.28 5.30 3.91
C GLY A 62 -11.02 5.69 4.64
N VAL A 63 -10.82 4.96 5.72
CA VAL A 63 -9.60 5.01 6.52
C VAL A 63 -9.07 3.61 6.69
N LYS A 64 -7.75 3.45 6.57
CA LYS A 64 -7.06 2.18 6.78
C LYS A 64 -5.84 2.38 7.65
N CYS A 65 -5.48 1.34 8.37
CA CYS A 65 -4.22 1.21 9.07
C CYS A 65 -3.42 0.08 8.41
N GLY A 66 -2.18 0.34 8.10
CA GLY A 66 -1.27 -0.61 7.48
C GLY A 66 -0.11 -0.97 8.39
N TYR A 67 0.33 -2.22 8.27
CA TYR A 67 1.49 -2.77 8.94
C TYR A 67 2.31 -3.60 7.95
N SER A 68 3.63 -3.44 7.99
CA SER A 68 4.56 -4.26 7.23
C SER A 68 5.79 -4.59 8.05
N PHE A 69 6.25 -5.83 7.89
CA PHE A 69 7.54 -6.29 8.38
C PHE A 69 8.39 -6.69 7.17
N PHE A 70 9.57 -6.10 7.04
CA PHE A 70 10.36 -6.25 5.83
C PHE A 70 11.86 -6.23 6.07
N ASN A 71 12.58 -6.81 5.10
CA ASN A 71 14.02 -6.82 5.07
C ASN A 71 14.51 -6.07 3.84
N TYR A 72 15.61 -5.36 4.00
CA TYR A 72 16.26 -4.65 2.89
C TYR A 72 17.78 -4.72 3.01
N GLU A 73 18.44 -4.45 1.91
CA GLU A 73 19.87 -4.35 1.80
C GLU A 73 20.25 -3.15 0.94
N ILE A 74 21.37 -2.54 1.22
CA ILE A 74 21.94 -1.46 0.44
C ILE A 74 23.33 -1.94 0.03
N THR A 75 23.56 -2.06 -1.26
CA THR A 75 24.82 -2.51 -1.83
C THR A 75 25.51 -1.40 -2.62
N ASP A 76 26.78 -1.56 -2.88
CA ASP A 76 27.60 -0.62 -3.65
C ASP A 76 27.65 0.80 -3.07
N VAL A 77 27.60 0.96 -1.74
CA VAL A 77 27.75 2.28 -1.14
C VAL A 77 29.18 2.74 -1.33
N ALA A 78 29.40 3.69 -2.25
CA ALA A 78 30.72 4.27 -2.46
C ALA A 78 31.00 5.28 -1.35
N TYR A 79 32.13 5.15 -0.72
CA TYR A 79 32.68 6.10 0.24
C TYR A 79 33.88 6.80 -0.40
N ASP A 80 33.75 8.08 -0.66
CA ASP A 80 34.87 8.93 -1.09
C ASP A 80 35.52 9.54 0.16
N ASN A 81 36.68 9.06 0.49
CA ASN A 81 37.41 9.50 1.68
C ASN A 81 38.25 10.76 1.45
N GLY A 82 38.20 11.36 0.26
CA GLY A 82 38.86 12.65 -0.08
C GLY A 82 40.39 12.71 0.17
N TYR A 83 40.94 11.78 0.90
CA TYR A 83 42.35 11.77 1.34
C TYR A 83 43.18 10.60 0.83
N TRP A 84 42.54 9.46 0.55
CA TRP A 84 43.19 8.26 0.01
C TRP A 84 42.48 7.80 -1.23
N SER A 85 43.22 7.51 -2.28
CA SER A 85 42.79 7.13 -3.61
C SER A 85 42.04 5.78 -3.70
N GLU A 86 41.64 5.17 -2.59
CA GLU A 86 40.90 3.92 -2.57
C GLU A 86 39.40 4.20 -2.34
N ASN A 87 38.63 4.12 -3.40
CA ASN A 87 37.17 4.09 -3.37
C ASN A 87 36.72 2.78 -2.73
N GLY A 88 36.51 2.79 -1.43
CA GLY A 88 35.95 1.64 -0.70
C GLY A 88 34.46 1.51 -1.01
N LYS A 89 34.04 0.31 -1.38
CA LYS A 89 32.61 -0.04 -1.44
C LYS A 89 32.29 -0.89 -0.24
N PHE A 90 31.18 -0.61 0.42
CA PHE A 90 30.68 -1.46 1.49
C PHE A 90 29.21 -1.77 1.29
N ASP A 91 28.78 -2.92 1.81
CA ASP A 91 27.42 -3.40 1.72
C ASP A 91 26.77 -3.39 3.10
N ILE A 92 25.58 -2.87 3.19
CA ILE A 92 24.73 -2.95 4.39
C ILE A 92 23.69 -4.02 4.14
N ALA A 93 23.97 -5.24 4.55
CA ALA A 93 23.10 -6.38 4.34
C ALA A 93 22.21 -6.69 5.55
N GLY A 94 21.09 -7.39 5.32
CA GLY A 94 20.31 -8.04 6.37
C GLY A 94 19.57 -7.09 7.32
N GLN A 95 19.27 -5.87 6.89
CA GLN A 95 18.54 -4.90 7.71
C GLN A 95 17.08 -5.29 7.84
N LYS A 96 16.60 -5.44 9.09
CA LYS A 96 15.21 -5.75 9.42
C LYS A 96 14.50 -4.50 9.91
N SER A 97 13.35 -4.21 9.34
CA SER A 97 12.53 -3.07 9.73
C SER A 97 11.05 -3.43 9.77
N HIS A 98 10.28 -2.62 10.45
CA HIS A 98 8.82 -2.67 10.42
C HIS A 98 8.29 -1.25 10.30
N ALA A 99 7.09 -1.11 9.77
CA ALA A 99 6.44 0.17 9.62
C ALA A 99 4.95 0.07 9.91
N VAL A 100 4.41 1.16 10.48
CA VAL A 100 2.99 1.37 10.73
C VAL A 100 2.58 2.68 10.12
N TRP A 101 1.49 2.67 9.36
CA TRP A 101 0.98 3.88 8.70
C TRP A 101 -0.53 3.93 8.69
N GLY A 102 -1.07 5.14 8.52
CA GLY A 102 -2.48 5.37 8.26
C GLY A 102 -2.71 5.78 6.82
N GLU A 103 -3.84 5.37 6.25
CA GLU A 103 -4.29 5.75 4.92
C GLU A 103 -5.66 6.40 5.02
N PHE A 104 -5.83 7.52 4.35
CA PHE A 104 -7.10 8.12 4.04
C PHE A 104 -7.35 7.95 2.54
N LEU A 105 -8.51 7.47 2.16
CA LEU A 105 -8.79 7.17 0.78
C LEU A 105 -10.16 7.68 0.35
N VAL A 106 -10.22 8.10 -0.89
CA VAL A 106 -11.45 8.41 -1.61
C VAL A 106 -11.44 7.66 -2.92
N GLY A 107 -12.56 7.09 -3.30
CA GLY A 107 -12.64 6.33 -4.54
C GLY A 107 -14.05 6.17 -5.05
N LEU A 108 -14.09 5.70 -6.27
CA LEU A 108 -15.32 5.30 -6.91
C LEU A 108 -15.20 3.89 -7.47
N ASN A 109 -16.32 3.20 -7.48
CA ASN A 109 -16.43 1.86 -8.04
C ASN A 109 -17.72 1.79 -8.87
N VAL A 110 -17.60 1.27 -10.07
CA VAL A 110 -18.70 1.13 -11.03
C VAL A 110 -18.86 -0.34 -11.39
N LYS A 111 -20.07 -0.84 -11.28
CA LYS A 111 -20.42 -2.18 -11.70
C LYS A 111 -20.47 -2.22 -13.24
N LEU A 112 -19.60 -3.02 -13.83
CA LEU A 112 -19.50 -3.17 -15.29
C LEU A 112 -20.40 -4.30 -15.79
N TRP A 113 -20.40 -5.43 -15.11
CA TRP A 113 -21.15 -6.59 -15.52
C TRP A 113 -21.52 -7.46 -14.31
N ARG A 114 -22.73 -7.98 -14.27
CA ARG A 114 -23.24 -8.90 -13.22
C ARG A 114 -22.54 -8.75 -11.85
N ASN A 115 -21.39 -9.41 -11.69
CA ASN A 115 -20.62 -9.45 -10.44
C ASN A 115 -19.24 -8.78 -10.55
N ILE A 116 -18.91 -8.18 -11.69
CA ILE A 116 -17.64 -7.53 -11.94
C ILE A 116 -17.81 -6.02 -11.82
N SER A 117 -16.99 -5.39 -11.04
CA SER A 117 -16.89 -3.94 -10.91
C SER A 117 -15.45 -3.49 -11.06
N ALA A 118 -15.27 -2.31 -11.59
CA ALA A 118 -13.98 -1.64 -11.67
C ALA A 118 -14.05 -0.28 -11.01
N GLY A 119 -12.94 0.15 -10.46
CA GLY A 119 -12.87 1.42 -9.80
C GLY A 119 -11.47 1.97 -9.70
N TRP A 120 -11.39 3.18 -9.19
CA TRP A 120 -10.14 3.80 -8.82
C TRP A 120 -10.25 4.43 -7.44
N GLN A 121 -9.12 4.58 -6.79
CA GLN A 121 -9.02 5.21 -5.47
C GLN A 121 -7.77 6.08 -5.44
N ALA A 122 -7.94 7.29 -4.95
CA ALA A 122 -6.85 8.15 -4.53
C ALA A 122 -6.64 7.94 -3.03
N LYS A 123 -5.39 7.80 -2.62
CA LYS A 123 -4.99 7.52 -1.25
C LYS A 123 -3.99 8.55 -0.79
N TYR A 124 -4.23 9.08 0.38
CA TYR A 124 -3.24 9.82 1.14
C TYR A 124 -2.79 8.93 2.29
N HIS A 125 -1.49 8.66 2.38
CA HIS A 125 -0.94 7.83 3.45
C HIS A 125 0.12 8.59 4.23
N ARG A 126 0.13 8.35 5.54
CA ARG A 126 1.08 8.96 6.46
C ARG A 126 1.73 7.89 7.32
N LEU A 127 3.04 7.88 7.32
CA LEU A 127 3.84 7.01 8.16
C LEU A 127 3.77 7.51 9.61
N PHE A 128 3.38 6.62 10.53
CA PHE A 128 3.33 6.95 11.95
C PHE A 128 4.60 6.53 12.66
N ASN A 129 5.05 5.32 12.38
CA ASN A 129 6.25 4.78 12.99
C ASN A 129 6.96 3.82 12.04
N HIS A 130 8.27 3.85 12.08
CA HIS A 130 9.12 2.87 11.41
C HIS A 130 10.38 2.65 12.24
N LYS A 131 10.91 1.44 12.17
CA LYS A 131 12.19 1.16 12.80
C LYS A 131 13.31 1.60 11.87
N SER A 132 14.03 2.65 12.27
CA SER A 132 15.28 3.04 11.65
C SER A 132 16.40 2.13 12.18
N ASN A 133 17.29 1.72 11.30
CA ASN A 133 18.51 1.01 11.71
C ASN A 133 19.64 2.03 11.88
N ALA A 134 20.65 1.71 12.71
CA ALA A 134 21.70 2.65 13.10
C ALA A 134 22.45 3.28 11.90
N ASN A 135 22.57 2.54 10.79
CA ASN A 135 23.39 2.94 9.64
C ASN A 135 22.57 3.11 8.35
N SER A 136 21.25 2.90 8.38
CA SER A 136 20.44 3.00 7.16
C SER A 136 18.96 3.19 7.46
N GLU A 137 18.30 3.90 6.56
CA GLU A 137 16.84 4.04 6.56
C GLU A 137 16.23 3.37 5.32
N PRO A 138 15.07 2.71 5.46
CA PRO A 138 14.40 2.10 4.33
C PRO A 138 13.88 3.19 3.38
N TRP A 139 14.21 3.07 2.10
CA TRP A 139 13.67 3.93 1.06
C TRP A 139 12.25 3.54 0.64
N TYR A 140 11.96 2.23 0.67
CA TYR A 140 10.68 1.66 0.27
C TYR A 140 10.10 0.81 1.39
N ILE A 141 8.80 0.95 1.61
CA ILE A 141 8.02 0.18 2.59
C ILE A 141 6.95 -0.61 1.84
N PRO A 142 6.94 -1.95 1.94
CA PRO A 142 5.92 -2.79 1.31
C PRO A 142 4.51 -2.39 1.73
N GLY A 143 3.62 -2.17 0.74
CA GLY A 143 2.27 -1.70 0.97
C GLY A 143 2.11 -0.18 1.12
N PHE A 144 3.13 0.53 1.59
CA PHE A 144 3.16 1.98 1.65
C PHE A 144 3.70 2.59 0.35
N GLY A 145 4.81 2.08 -0.17
CA GLY A 145 5.52 2.62 -1.31
C GLY A 145 6.81 3.36 -0.93
N PRO A 146 7.31 4.25 -1.79
CA PRO A 146 8.44 5.11 -1.47
C PRO A 146 8.12 6.01 -0.29
N ARG A 147 9.03 6.10 0.68
CA ARG A 147 8.83 6.86 1.93
C ARG A 147 8.54 8.35 1.70
N ASN A 148 9.03 8.90 0.62
CA ASN A 148 8.85 10.32 0.28
C ASN A 148 7.53 10.63 -0.44
N SER A 149 6.73 9.63 -0.76
CA SER A 149 5.45 9.81 -1.44
C SER A 149 4.30 9.56 -0.47
N ASN A 150 3.45 10.56 -0.30
CA ASN A 150 2.26 10.46 0.56
C ASN A 150 0.98 10.28 -0.24
N LEU A 151 1.04 10.33 -1.58
CA LEU A 151 -0.11 10.18 -2.46
C LEU A 151 0.06 8.97 -3.35
N ALA A 152 -1.00 8.22 -3.53
CA ALA A 152 -1.05 7.10 -4.46
C ALA A 152 -2.42 7.03 -5.13
N VAL A 153 -2.43 6.62 -6.39
CA VAL A 153 -3.65 6.27 -7.13
C VAL A 153 -3.60 4.80 -7.46
N THR A 154 -4.72 4.11 -7.27
CA THR A 154 -4.83 2.67 -7.50
C THR A 154 -6.06 2.39 -8.34
N PHE A 155 -5.92 1.55 -9.36
CA PHE A 155 -7.02 0.97 -10.11
C PHE A 155 -7.29 -0.43 -9.59
N ASN A 156 -8.55 -0.80 -9.48
CA ASN A 156 -8.97 -2.10 -8.97
C ASN A 156 -10.09 -2.69 -9.81
N VAL A 157 -10.06 -4.00 -9.94
CA VAL A 157 -11.15 -4.80 -10.47
C VAL A 157 -11.60 -5.73 -9.36
N CYS A 158 -12.90 -5.70 -9.06
CA CYS A 158 -13.48 -6.46 -7.96
C CYS A 158 -14.49 -7.47 -8.50
N TYR A 159 -14.49 -8.65 -7.93
CA TYR A 159 -15.52 -9.65 -8.14
C TYR A 159 -16.39 -9.78 -6.88
N THR A 160 -17.69 -9.60 -7.03
CA THR A 160 -18.64 -9.66 -5.91
C THR A 160 -19.24 -11.05 -5.80
N LEU A 161 -19.01 -11.71 -4.66
CA LEU A 161 -19.65 -12.98 -4.32
C LEU A 161 -20.96 -12.69 -3.57
N PRO A 162 -22.13 -13.09 -4.08
CA PRO A 162 -23.39 -12.95 -3.33
C PRO A 162 -23.44 -13.99 -2.22
N LEU A 163 -23.10 -13.59 -1.00
CA LEU A 163 -23.13 -14.47 0.20
C LEU A 163 -24.53 -14.63 0.78
N CYS A 164 -25.42 -13.66 0.54
CA CYS A 164 -26.81 -13.68 0.96
C CYS A 164 -27.71 -13.43 -0.25
N LYS A 165 -28.87 -14.07 -0.31
CA LYS A 165 -29.92 -13.68 -1.25
C LYS A 165 -30.43 -12.30 -0.81
N ASP A 166 -30.09 -11.29 -1.59
CA ASP A 166 -30.51 -9.91 -1.32
C ASP A 166 -32.02 -9.82 -1.29
N LYS A 167 -32.57 -9.64 -0.10
CA LYS A 167 -33.89 -9.04 0.05
C LYS A 167 -33.74 -7.52 -0.10
N TRP A 168 -33.31 -7.08 -1.27
CA TRP A 168 -33.33 -5.67 -1.59
C TRP A 168 -34.77 -5.27 -1.87
N PRO A 169 -35.30 -4.20 -1.27
CA PRO A 169 -36.63 -3.73 -1.62
C PRO A 169 -36.59 -3.30 -3.08
N LYS A 170 -37.28 -4.06 -3.93
CA LYS A 170 -37.61 -3.63 -5.27
C LYS A 170 -38.51 -2.40 -5.11
N LYS A 171 -38.04 -1.25 -5.56
CA LYS A 171 -38.94 -0.13 -5.90
C LYS A 171 -39.67 -0.42 -7.18
#